data_d97099e387a6bc624438cba30434e7b3
#
_entry.id   d97099e387a6bc624438cba30434e7b3
#
_cell.length_a   1.000
_cell.length_b   1.000
_cell.length_c   1.000
_cell.angle_alpha   90.00
_cell.angle_beta   90.00
_cell.angle_gamma   90.00
#
_symmetry.space_group_name_H-M   'P 1'
#
loop_
_entity.id
_entity.type
_entity.pdbx_description
1 polymer ?
#
loop_
_entity_poly.entity_id
_entity_poly.type
_entity_poly.pdbx_seq_one_letter_code
_entity_poly.pdbx_strand_id
1 'polypeptide(L)'
;THVELLPVMEHPLDASWGYQVTGYYAPTSRFGTPDDFMYFMDYLHGQGIGVILDWVPAHFPRDAWGMAQFDGSCLYEHKDPRQGAHPHWGTLIYNYGRPGVSNFLIANAMFWADRYHADGIRFDAVASMLYLDYGKNPGEWIANMYGGHENLEAVEFLKHLNSVFRGRKDGAILIAEESTAWPKVTGDVKNGGLGFDYKWNMGWMNDFLGYMEQDPYFRCHHYNELTFSMIYAYSENFVLVFSHDEVVHGKGSLVNKMPGQTFEDKFANLRAAYGFMMGHPGKKLLFMGQDFAQMDEWNENASIEWELLQYPIHSQMKEYVKELNHLYTSHPALYQKDYQTEGFEWINCMDAADNIIAFLRRGADETLLFVCNFAPQLHEKLTVGVPFKGKYKEIFNSDAEKFGGSGKVNPRMKSSKAEECDGKENSITIQLAPLGISVFSCTPTEPEKKEKPAKTKKTTHSTKNVKEKAEKPAEKPAKRNAPAKKAEADLQSMMAEAAAVFNGKAGETAAAAAERLAGISDKLAEAKAGLSSKIISLSSIARRQTGLEEGLDKKVGKE
;
A
#
# COMPACT_ATOMS: atom_id res chain seq x y z
N THR A 1 11.87 -11.33 -5.32
CA THR A 1 11.19 -11.85 -6.52
C THR A 1 11.38 -10.94 -7.73
N HIS A 2 11.34 -9.62 -7.53
CA HIS A 2 11.47 -8.63 -8.60
C HIS A 2 12.43 -7.52 -8.18
N VAL A 3 13.03 -6.88 -9.17
CA VAL A 3 13.74 -5.60 -9.05
C VAL A 3 12.92 -4.57 -9.84
N GLU A 4 12.66 -3.42 -9.23
CA GLU A 4 12.07 -2.28 -9.90
C GLU A 4 13.16 -1.24 -10.12
N LEU A 5 13.38 -0.86 -11.37
CA LEU A 5 14.40 0.11 -11.77
C LEU A 5 13.75 1.49 -11.89
N LEU A 6 14.37 2.52 -11.30
CA LEU A 6 14.05 3.91 -11.62
C LEU A 6 14.15 4.12 -13.15
N PRO A 7 13.56 5.20 -13.71
CA PRO A 7 13.44 5.33 -15.16
C PRO A 7 14.75 5.14 -15.91
N VAL A 8 14.80 4.10 -16.75
CA VAL A 8 15.97 3.71 -17.55
C VAL A 8 15.99 4.33 -18.95
N MET A 9 14.94 5.06 -19.33
CA MET A 9 14.85 5.76 -20.60
C MET A 9 15.84 6.92 -20.64
N GLU A 10 16.35 7.27 -21.84
CA GLU A 10 17.34 8.33 -21.99
C GLU A 10 16.78 9.68 -21.56
N HIS A 11 17.56 10.43 -20.79
CA HIS A 11 17.19 11.71 -20.20
C HIS A 11 18.42 12.62 -20.07
N PRO A 12 18.29 13.97 -20.21
CA PRO A 12 19.43 14.87 -20.22
C PRO A 12 19.93 15.23 -18.80
N LEU A 13 19.08 15.17 -17.77
CA LEU A 13 19.35 15.68 -16.43
C LEU A 13 19.46 14.55 -15.42
N ASP A 14 20.67 14.30 -14.89
CA ASP A 14 20.91 13.27 -13.87
C ASP A 14 20.09 13.51 -12.60
N ALA A 15 20.01 14.78 -12.14
CA ALA A 15 19.23 15.17 -10.97
C ALA A 15 17.71 14.98 -11.12
N SER A 16 17.22 14.60 -12.32
CA SER A 16 15.83 14.19 -12.51
C SER A 16 15.58 12.73 -12.17
N TRP A 17 16.63 11.96 -11.83
CA TRP A 17 16.57 10.53 -11.55
C TRP A 17 15.97 9.69 -12.70
N GLY A 18 15.95 10.27 -13.91
CA GLY A 18 15.32 9.69 -15.09
C GLY A 18 13.86 10.11 -15.33
N TYR A 19 13.25 10.90 -14.46
CA TYR A 19 11.84 11.31 -14.62
C TYR A 19 11.62 12.43 -15.66
N GLN A 20 12.69 13.00 -16.25
CA GLN A 20 12.59 13.95 -17.36
C GLN A 20 13.05 13.30 -18.67
N VAL A 21 12.26 12.37 -19.17
CA VAL A 21 12.58 11.53 -20.33
C VAL A 21 12.55 12.32 -21.63
N THR A 22 13.60 12.18 -22.44
CA THR A 22 13.65 12.71 -23.82
C THR A 22 13.74 11.60 -24.87
N GLY A 23 14.29 10.44 -24.50
CA GLY A 23 14.48 9.30 -25.41
C GLY A 23 13.68 8.08 -24.99
N TYR A 24 12.37 8.08 -25.19
CA TYR A 24 11.44 7.03 -24.71
C TYR A 24 11.73 5.62 -25.24
N TYR A 25 12.37 5.48 -26.39
CA TYR A 25 12.69 4.21 -27.04
C TYR A 25 14.18 3.83 -26.93
N ALA A 26 14.93 4.47 -26.06
CA ALA A 26 16.33 4.20 -25.84
C ALA A 26 16.63 4.03 -24.36
N PRO A 27 17.32 2.94 -23.94
CA PRO A 27 17.90 2.89 -22.62
C PRO A 27 18.98 3.94 -22.50
N THR A 28 19.08 4.55 -21.30
CA THR A 28 20.12 5.57 -21.06
C THR A 28 21.52 5.01 -21.30
N SER A 29 22.36 5.81 -21.95
CA SER A 29 23.77 5.42 -22.23
C SER A 29 24.69 5.47 -21.00
N ARG A 30 24.18 5.93 -19.85
CA ARG A 30 24.94 6.10 -18.59
C ARG A 30 25.49 4.79 -18.04
N PHE A 31 24.78 3.69 -18.25
CA PHE A 31 25.07 2.39 -17.64
C PHE A 31 25.52 1.33 -18.65
N GLY A 32 25.74 1.70 -19.89
CA GLY A 32 26.19 0.79 -20.95
C GLY A 32 25.38 0.92 -22.24
N THR A 33 25.52 -0.06 -23.10
CA THR A 33 24.82 -0.15 -24.40
C THR A 33 23.45 -0.80 -24.23
N PRO A 34 22.57 -0.70 -25.23
CA PRO A 34 21.33 -1.46 -25.27
C PRO A 34 21.53 -2.99 -25.11
N ASP A 35 22.62 -3.52 -25.66
CA ASP A 35 22.97 -4.95 -25.55
C ASP A 35 23.37 -5.31 -24.10
N ASP A 36 24.08 -4.42 -23.40
CA ASP A 36 24.40 -4.59 -21.98
C ASP A 36 23.13 -4.61 -21.12
N PHE A 37 22.16 -3.77 -21.45
CA PHE A 37 20.87 -3.78 -20.76
C PHE A 37 20.07 -5.05 -21.04
N MET A 38 20.05 -5.55 -22.26
CA MET A 38 19.44 -6.85 -22.60
C MET A 38 20.12 -7.99 -21.84
N TYR A 39 21.47 -7.97 -21.75
CA TYR A 39 22.23 -8.95 -20.95
C TYR A 39 21.86 -8.90 -19.47
N PHE A 40 21.73 -7.70 -18.91
CA PHE A 40 21.30 -7.51 -17.51
C PHE A 40 19.91 -8.12 -17.26
N MET A 41 18.96 -7.88 -18.15
CA MET A 41 17.60 -8.46 -18.07
C MET A 41 17.64 -9.99 -18.12
N ASP A 42 18.35 -10.55 -19.11
CA ASP A 42 18.52 -12.01 -19.26
C ASP A 42 19.21 -12.65 -18.07
N TYR A 43 20.23 -11.98 -17.52
CA TYR A 43 20.94 -12.46 -16.32
C TYR A 43 20.00 -12.54 -15.10
N LEU A 44 19.18 -11.51 -14.85
CA LEU A 44 18.21 -11.51 -13.74
C LEU A 44 17.14 -12.58 -13.94
N HIS A 45 16.62 -12.73 -15.15
CA HIS A 45 15.68 -13.81 -15.51
C HIS A 45 16.29 -15.19 -15.26
N GLY A 46 17.55 -15.38 -15.62
CA GLY A 46 18.32 -16.61 -15.34
C GLY A 46 18.44 -16.93 -13.84
N GLN A 47 18.33 -15.91 -12.97
CA GLN A 47 18.28 -16.05 -11.52
C GLN A 47 16.85 -16.18 -10.96
N GLY A 48 15.83 -16.17 -11.80
CA GLY A 48 14.42 -16.19 -11.41
C GLY A 48 13.94 -14.87 -10.80
N ILE A 49 14.57 -13.75 -11.17
CA ILE A 49 14.22 -12.40 -10.72
C ILE A 49 13.57 -11.66 -11.88
N GLY A 50 12.33 -11.23 -11.72
CA GLY A 50 11.64 -10.38 -12.69
C GLY A 50 12.10 -8.92 -12.59
N VAL A 51 11.95 -8.16 -13.67
CA VAL A 51 12.33 -6.75 -13.75
C VAL A 51 11.14 -5.87 -14.10
N ILE A 52 10.88 -4.90 -13.24
CA ILE A 52 9.86 -3.88 -13.43
C ILE A 52 10.56 -2.59 -13.84
N LEU A 53 10.07 -1.93 -14.88
CA LEU A 53 10.61 -0.66 -15.33
C LEU A 53 9.70 0.49 -14.90
N ASP A 54 10.29 1.50 -14.27
CA ASP A 54 9.60 2.75 -14.00
C ASP A 54 9.43 3.54 -15.30
N TRP A 55 8.21 3.98 -15.58
CA TRP A 55 7.81 4.59 -16.84
C TRP A 55 7.05 5.90 -16.60
N VAL A 56 7.40 6.94 -17.33
CA VAL A 56 6.91 8.31 -17.13
C VAL A 56 5.94 8.71 -18.24
N PRO A 57 4.68 8.27 -18.23
CA PRO A 57 3.67 8.67 -19.22
C PRO A 57 2.99 9.99 -18.90
N ALA A 58 3.23 10.57 -17.71
CA ALA A 58 2.51 11.73 -17.21
C ALA A 58 2.99 13.02 -17.86
N HIS A 59 4.29 13.15 -18.08
CA HIS A 59 4.88 14.40 -18.52
C HIS A 59 6.23 14.20 -19.24
N PHE A 60 6.77 15.27 -19.83
CA PHE A 60 8.09 15.31 -20.46
C PHE A 60 8.71 16.71 -20.32
N PRO A 61 10.06 16.82 -20.38
CA PRO A 61 10.76 18.10 -20.21
C PRO A 61 10.61 19.02 -21.42
N ARG A 62 11.03 20.29 -21.24
CA ARG A 62 10.96 21.36 -22.26
C ARG A 62 12.23 21.49 -23.07
N ASP A 63 13.15 20.53 -23.01
CA ASP A 63 14.43 20.56 -23.72
C ASP A 63 14.23 20.76 -25.23
N ALA A 64 15.01 21.68 -25.81
CA ALA A 64 14.84 22.10 -27.21
C ALA A 64 15.09 20.98 -28.25
N TRP A 65 15.86 19.95 -27.85
CA TRP A 65 16.10 18.72 -28.65
C TRP A 65 15.22 17.55 -28.27
N GLY A 66 14.28 17.77 -27.34
CA GLY A 66 13.31 16.76 -26.89
C GLY A 66 12.02 16.84 -27.68
N MET A 67 10.92 16.49 -27.03
CA MET A 67 9.60 16.38 -27.67
C MET A 67 8.80 17.70 -27.63
N ALA A 68 9.19 18.66 -26.80
CA ALA A 68 8.51 19.95 -26.70
C ALA A 68 8.54 20.69 -28.04
N GLN A 69 7.37 21.03 -28.58
CA GLN A 69 7.24 21.66 -29.89
C GLN A 69 8.04 20.96 -31.00
N PHE A 70 7.99 19.63 -31.01
CA PHE A 70 8.85 18.75 -31.80
C PHE A 70 8.98 19.10 -33.28
N ASP A 71 7.89 19.48 -33.91
CA ASP A 71 7.83 19.92 -35.33
C ASP A 71 7.62 21.44 -35.50
N GLY A 72 7.86 22.20 -34.41
CA GLY A 72 7.57 23.63 -34.36
C GLY A 72 6.12 23.92 -33.93
N SER A 73 5.33 22.89 -33.68
CA SER A 73 3.99 23.00 -33.10
C SER A 73 3.87 22.17 -31.83
N CYS A 74 2.76 22.29 -31.09
CA CYS A 74 2.47 21.45 -29.94
C CYS A 74 2.01 20.05 -30.44
N LEU A 75 2.97 19.20 -30.83
CA LEU A 75 2.68 17.86 -31.36
C LEU A 75 2.24 16.88 -30.27
N TYR A 76 2.97 16.83 -29.16
CA TYR A 76 2.72 15.90 -28.05
C TYR A 76 1.90 16.53 -26.94
N GLU A 77 2.01 17.83 -26.71
CA GLU A 77 1.35 18.57 -25.66
C GLU A 77 0.08 19.31 -26.14
N HIS A 78 -0.72 19.79 -25.20
CA HIS A 78 -1.79 20.76 -25.51
C HIS A 78 -1.20 22.14 -25.72
N LYS A 79 -1.79 22.92 -26.67
CA LYS A 79 -1.36 24.28 -26.95
C LYS A 79 -1.63 25.27 -25.80
N ASP A 80 -2.76 25.07 -25.10
CA ASP A 80 -3.10 25.86 -23.91
C ASP A 80 -2.30 25.34 -22.71
N PRO A 81 -1.45 26.18 -22.08
CA PRO A 81 -0.62 25.72 -20.94
C PRO A 81 -1.43 25.28 -19.72
N ARG A 82 -2.69 25.72 -19.58
CA ARG A 82 -3.58 25.26 -18.52
C ARG A 82 -3.92 23.77 -18.62
N GLN A 83 -3.82 23.19 -19.83
CA GLN A 83 -3.96 21.76 -20.08
C GLN A 83 -2.62 21.08 -20.34
N GLY A 84 -1.67 21.81 -20.98
CA GLY A 84 -0.43 21.25 -21.50
C GLY A 84 0.80 21.42 -20.62
N ALA A 85 0.69 21.96 -19.40
CA ALA A 85 1.85 22.17 -18.54
C ALA A 85 1.59 21.85 -17.06
N HIS A 86 2.65 21.35 -16.40
CA HIS A 86 2.77 21.26 -14.95
C HIS A 86 3.62 22.43 -14.44
N PRO A 87 3.02 23.47 -13.82
CA PRO A 87 3.77 24.65 -13.37
C PRO A 87 4.84 24.33 -12.34
N HIS A 88 4.54 23.41 -11.39
CA HIS A 88 5.45 23.05 -10.30
C HIS A 88 6.66 22.25 -10.76
N TRP A 89 6.51 21.39 -11.76
CA TRP A 89 7.60 20.57 -12.29
C TRP A 89 8.33 21.20 -13.47
N GLY A 90 7.77 22.28 -14.04
CA GLY A 90 8.30 22.92 -15.24
C GLY A 90 8.17 22.08 -16.52
N THR A 91 7.43 20.97 -16.47
CA THR A 91 7.28 19.98 -17.54
C THR A 91 6.02 20.22 -18.38
N LEU A 92 5.88 19.48 -19.47
CA LEU A 92 4.69 19.48 -20.34
C LEU A 92 3.87 18.21 -20.12
N ILE A 93 2.55 18.31 -20.30
CA ILE A 93 1.58 17.22 -20.18
C ILE A 93 1.23 16.72 -21.57
N TYR A 94 1.20 15.39 -21.74
CA TYR A 94 0.77 14.76 -22.99
C TYR A 94 -0.69 15.04 -23.32
N ASN A 95 -0.97 15.27 -24.58
CA ASN A 95 -2.34 15.35 -25.12
C ASN A 95 -2.86 13.93 -25.41
N TYR A 96 -3.39 13.27 -24.39
CA TYR A 96 -3.87 11.88 -24.47
C TYR A 96 -5.05 11.71 -25.45
N GLY A 97 -5.82 12.76 -25.72
CA GLY A 97 -6.92 12.74 -26.68
C GLY A 97 -6.45 12.72 -28.15
N ARG A 98 -5.16 12.95 -28.42
CA ARG A 98 -4.62 12.87 -29.76
C ARG A 98 -4.19 11.44 -30.10
N PRO A 99 -4.79 10.76 -31.11
CA PRO A 99 -4.50 9.36 -31.39
C PRO A 99 -3.03 9.04 -31.62
N GLY A 100 -2.28 9.96 -32.28
CA GLY A 100 -0.84 9.79 -32.52
C GLY A 100 -0.03 9.77 -31.22
N VAL A 101 -0.40 10.58 -30.22
CA VAL A 101 0.24 10.64 -28.90
C VAL A 101 -0.09 9.38 -28.09
N SER A 102 -1.36 9.01 -28.05
CA SER A 102 -1.77 7.76 -27.38
C SER A 102 -1.06 6.55 -27.98
N ASN A 103 -1.00 6.45 -29.31
CA ASN A 103 -0.29 5.36 -30.00
C ASN A 103 1.21 5.35 -29.70
N PHE A 104 1.85 6.53 -29.65
CA PHE A 104 3.27 6.67 -29.28
C PHE A 104 3.53 6.09 -27.90
N LEU A 105 2.73 6.45 -26.89
CA LEU A 105 2.88 5.98 -25.52
C LEU A 105 2.55 4.49 -25.38
N ILE A 106 1.47 4.00 -26.00
CA ILE A 106 1.11 2.57 -26.00
C ILE A 106 2.22 1.74 -26.64
N ALA A 107 2.69 2.14 -27.83
CA ALA A 107 3.77 1.47 -28.52
C ALA A 107 5.08 1.47 -27.72
N ASN A 108 5.33 2.54 -26.95
CA ASN A 108 6.49 2.63 -26.07
C ASN A 108 6.43 1.63 -24.92
N ALA A 109 5.30 1.54 -24.21
CA ALA A 109 5.12 0.53 -23.16
C ALA A 109 5.28 -0.89 -23.71
N MET A 110 4.70 -1.16 -24.89
CA MET A 110 4.84 -2.44 -25.59
C MET A 110 6.30 -2.71 -26.01
N PHE A 111 7.03 -1.68 -26.45
CA PHE A 111 8.43 -1.81 -26.85
C PHE A 111 9.32 -2.33 -25.70
N TRP A 112 9.17 -1.80 -24.49
CA TRP A 112 9.94 -2.25 -23.32
C TRP A 112 9.61 -3.69 -22.94
N ALA A 113 8.35 -4.07 -23.04
CA ALA A 113 7.92 -5.43 -22.77
C ALA A 113 8.32 -6.42 -23.89
N ASP A 114 8.29 -6.00 -25.18
CA ASP A 114 8.59 -6.88 -26.30
C ASP A 114 10.09 -7.01 -26.61
N ARG A 115 10.85 -5.91 -26.47
CA ARG A 115 12.27 -5.88 -26.83
C ARG A 115 13.20 -6.20 -25.68
N TYR A 116 12.84 -5.78 -24.46
CA TYR A 116 13.65 -5.96 -23.25
C TYR A 116 13.05 -6.99 -22.30
N HIS A 117 11.88 -7.55 -22.63
CA HIS A 117 11.19 -8.57 -21.83
C HIS A 117 10.92 -8.10 -20.39
N ALA A 118 10.55 -6.83 -20.21
CA ALA A 118 10.16 -6.31 -18.90
C ALA A 118 8.96 -7.10 -18.35
N ASP A 119 9.07 -7.56 -17.10
CA ASP A 119 8.03 -8.31 -16.38
C ASP A 119 6.96 -7.42 -15.80
N GLY A 120 7.18 -6.13 -15.83
CA GLY A 120 6.18 -5.14 -15.41
C GLY A 120 6.59 -3.72 -15.73
N ILE A 121 5.61 -2.84 -15.65
CA ILE A 121 5.78 -1.40 -15.81
C ILE A 121 5.11 -0.70 -14.63
N ARG A 122 5.85 0.11 -13.91
CA ARG A 122 5.33 1.05 -12.91
C ARG A 122 5.11 2.41 -13.59
N PHE A 123 3.91 2.94 -13.47
CA PHE A 123 3.51 4.23 -14.03
C PHE A 123 3.72 5.32 -13.00
N ASP A 124 4.60 6.24 -13.31
CA ASP A 124 4.88 7.41 -12.51
C ASP A 124 3.72 8.40 -12.53
N ALA A 125 3.42 9.01 -11.37
CA ALA A 125 2.55 10.16 -11.19
C ALA A 125 1.15 10.02 -11.85
N VAL A 126 0.51 8.85 -11.76
CA VAL A 126 -0.81 8.61 -12.38
C VAL A 126 -1.86 9.60 -11.89
N ALA A 127 -1.79 10.05 -10.63
CA ALA A 127 -2.67 11.09 -10.11
C ALA A 127 -2.63 12.37 -10.95
N SER A 128 -1.45 12.79 -11.42
CA SER A 128 -1.28 13.97 -12.25
C SER A 128 -1.89 13.82 -13.65
N MET A 129 -2.06 12.57 -14.11
CA MET A 129 -2.75 12.28 -15.36
C MET A 129 -4.26 12.35 -15.21
N LEU A 130 -4.79 11.87 -14.07
CA LEU A 130 -6.22 11.72 -13.83
C LEU A 130 -6.94 13.03 -13.54
N TYR A 131 -6.23 14.04 -13.02
CA TYR A 131 -6.83 15.31 -12.60
C TYR A 131 -6.26 16.51 -13.35
N LEU A 132 -7.15 17.30 -14.00
CA LEU A 132 -6.81 18.49 -14.76
C LEU A 132 -6.27 19.64 -13.90
N ASP A 133 -6.65 19.65 -12.62
CA ASP A 133 -6.26 20.64 -11.61
C ASP A 133 -5.08 20.18 -10.72
N TYR A 134 -4.48 19.02 -11.01
CA TYR A 134 -3.38 18.50 -10.20
C TYR A 134 -2.21 19.50 -10.12
N GLY A 135 -1.88 19.94 -8.90
CA GLY A 135 -0.81 20.90 -8.64
C GLY A 135 -1.03 22.30 -9.27
N LYS A 136 -2.28 22.69 -9.55
CA LYS A 136 -2.62 23.98 -10.18
C LYS A 136 -3.55 24.81 -9.29
N ASN A 137 -3.39 26.12 -9.33
CA ASN A 137 -4.26 27.04 -8.62
C ASN A 137 -5.59 27.25 -9.38
N PRO A 138 -6.63 27.80 -8.73
CA PRO A 138 -7.85 28.22 -9.40
C PRO A 138 -7.57 29.17 -10.57
N GLY A 139 -8.09 28.82 -11.76
CA GLY A 139 -7.87 29.57 -13.00
C GLY A 139 -6.65 29.11 -13.83
N GLU A 140 -5.80 28.24 -13.30
CA GLU A 140 -4.63 27.67 -14.00
C GLU A 140 -4.94 26.35 -14.71
N TRP A 141 -6.20 25.89 -14.68
CA TRP A 141 -6.65 24.70 -15.35
C TRP A 141 -8.00 24.91 -16.07
N ILE A 142 -8.37 23.98 -16.93
CA ILE A 142 -9.60 24.01 -17.70
C ILE A 142 -10.41 22.76 -17.37
N ALA A 143 -11.67 22.97 -16.97
CA ALA A 143 -12.60 21.86 -16.68
C ALA A 143 -12.87 21.01 -17.93
N ASN A 144 -13.18 19.74 -17.72
CA ASN A 144 -13.60 18.83 -18.78
C ASN A 144 -14.98 19.27 -19.36
N MET A 145 -15.43 18.58 -20.41
CA MET A 145 -16.67 18.91 -21.13
C MET A 145 -17.94 18.86 -20.27
N TYR A 146 -17.87 18.24 -19.09
CA TYR A 146 -18.96 18.15 -18.12
C TYR A 146 -18.80 19.13 -16.95
N GLY A 147 -17.75 19.94 -16.94
CA GLY A 147 -17.46 20.90 -15.88
C GLY A 147 -16.70 20.30 -14.69
N GLY A 148 -16.25 19.07 -14.77
CA GLY A 148 -15.45 18.38 -13.73
C GLY A 148 -13.95 18.57 -13.93
N HIS A 149 -13.17 18.06 -12.97
CA HIS A 149 -11.73 18.14 -12.96
C HIS A 149 -11.04 16.85 -13.42
N GLU A 150 -11.77 15.79 -13.70
CA GLU A 150 -11.21 14.55 -14.21
C GLU A 150 -10.74 14.72 -15.66
N ASN A 151 -9.55 14.23 -15.96
CA ASN A 151 -8.99 14.19 -17.31
C ASN A 151 -9.53 12.94 -18.03
N LEU A 152 -10.68 13.09 -18.69
CA LEU A 152 -11.39 11.98 -19.34
C LEU A 152 -10.55 11.32 -20.45
N GLU A 153 -9.72 12.10 -21.13
CA GLU A 153 -8.82 11.61 -22.20
C GLU A 153 -7.72 10.72 -21.62
N ALA A 154 -7.12 11.11 -20.51
CA ALA A 154 -6.14 10.27 -19.81
C ALA A 154 -6.77 9.00 -19.23
N VAL A 155 -7.97 9.09 -18.66
CA VAL A 155 -8.71 7.92 -18.16
C VAL A 155 -8.94 6.89 -19.27
N GLU A 156 -9.41 7.31 -20.44
CA GLU A 156 -9.62 6.39 -21.57
C GLU A 156 -8.30 5.89 -22.15
N PHE A 157 -7.25 6.71 -22.21
CA PHE A 157 -5.91 6.28 -22.59
C PHE A 157 -5.38 5.18 -21.67
N LEU A 158 -5.46 5.34 -20.34
CA LEU A 158 -5.01 4.34 -19.37
C LEU A 158 -5.77 3.02 -19.51
N LYS A 159 -7.10 3.09 -19.61
CA LYS A 159 -7.94 1.89 -19.84
C LYS A 159 -7.57 1.16 -21.13
N HIS A 160 -7.33 1.91 -22.20
CA HIS A 160 -6.96 1.35 -23.49
C HIS A 160 -5.58 0.70 -23.41
N LEU A 161 -4.56 1.43 -22.93
CA LEU A 161 -3.20 0.91 -22.77
C LEU A 161 -3.21 -0.37 -21.93
N ASN A 162 -3.83 -0.34 -20.75
CA ASN A 162 -3.85 -1.48 -19.85
C ASN A 162 -4.57 -2.70 -20.48
N SER A 163 -5.62 -2.46 -21.26
CA SER A 163 -6.31 -3.53 -21.99
C SER A 163 -5.44 -4.14 -23.10
N VAL A 164 -4.72 -3.32 -23.85
CA VAL A 164 -3.79 -3.78 -24.91
C VAL A 164 -2.63 -4.55 -24.29
N PHE A 165 -2.01 -3.99 -23.25
CA PHE A 165 -0.87 -4.60 -22.57
C PHE A 165 -1.22 -5.97 -21.98
N ARG A 166 -2.33 -6.09 -21.28
CA ARG A 166 -2.85 -7.37 -20.74
C ARG A 166 -3.24 -8.36 -21.85
N GLY A 167 -3.55 -7.87 -23.05
CA GLY A 167 -3.82 -8.69 -24.23
C GLY A 167 -2.64 -9.57 -24.65
N ARG A 168 -1.42 -9.25 -24.23
CA ARG A 168 -0.19 -10.06 -24.46
C ARG A 168 -0.26 -11.42 -23.77
N LYS A 169 -0.85 -11.49 -22.57
CA LYS A 169 -1.00 -12.74 -21.76
C LYS A 169 0.32 -13.42 -21.41
N ASP A 170 1.39 -12.66 -21.28
CA ASP A 170 2.73 -13.15 -20.93
C ASP A 170 3.03 -13.09 -19.42
N GLY A 171 2.12 -12.54 -18.63
CA GLY A 171 2.25 -12.42 -17.18
C GLY A 171 2.85 -11.12 -16.69
N ALA A 172 3.27 -10.22 -17.59
CA ALA A 172 3.79 -8.92 -17.22
C ALA A 172 2.70 -8.06 -16.52
N ILE A 173 3.10 -7.32 -15.48
CA ILE A 173 2.21 -6.60 -14.57
C ILE A 173 2.28 -5.09 -14.79
N LEU A 174 1.18 -4.40 -14.44
CA LEU A 174 1.07 -2.95 -14.50
C LEU A 174 0.81 -2.40 -13.10
N ILE A 175 1.64 -1.47 -12.65
CA ILE A 175 1.61 -0.88 -11.32
C ILE A 175 1.37 0.62 -11.45
N ALA A 176 0.42 1.18 -10.71
CA ALA A 176 0.18 2.62 -10.65
C ALA A 176 0.78 3.23 -9.40
N GLU A 177 1.58 4.28 -9.55
CA GLU A 177 1.76 5.25 -8.48
C GLU A 177 0.62 6.26 -8.56
N GLU A 178 -0.38 6.06 -7.72
CA GLU A 178 -1.56 6.91 -7.63
C GLU A 178 -1.86 7.18 -6.15
N SER A 179 -1.67 8.43 -5.71
CA SER A 179 -1.70 8.83 -4.30
C SER A 179 -3.07 9.33 -3.83
N THR A 180 -4.06 9.44 -4.73
CA THR A 180 -5.38 9.96 -4.40
C THR A 180 -6.40 8.85 -4.08
N ALA A 181 -7.63 9.26 -3.79
CA ALA A 181 -8.75 8.37 -3.58
C ALA A 181 -9.48 7.97 -4.89
N TRP A 182 -8.81 8.04 -6.06
CA TRP A 182 -9.41 7.58 -7.31
C TRP A 182 -9.86 6.12 -7.18
N PRO A 183 -11.13 5.81 -7.48
CA PRO A 183 -11.65 4.47 -7.24
C PRO A 183 -11.27 3.49 -8.34
N LYS A 184 -11.12 2.22 -7.97
CA LYS A 184 -10.93 1.09 -8.91
C LYS A 184 -9.73 1.25 -9.85
N VAL A 185 -8.61 1.77 -9.33
CA VAL A 185 -7.34 1.83 -10.10
C VAL A 185 -6.97 0.42 -10.55
N THR A 186 -7.06 -0.56 -9.66
CA THR A 186 -6.79 -1.97 -9.94
C THR A 186 -8.03 -2.77 -10.36
N GLY A 187 -9.16 -2.10 -10.53
CA GLY A 187 -10.41 -2.72 -10.98
C GLY A 187 -10.40 -3.05 -12.47
N ASP A 188 -11.16 -4.09 -12.86
CA ASP A 188 -11.34 -4.47 -14.26
C ASP A 188 -11.96 -3.30 -15.06
N VAL A 189 -11.40 -3.02 -16.24
CA VAL A 189 -11.88 -1.99 -17.18
C VAL A 189 -13.35 -2.18 -17.53
N LYS A 190 -13.81 -3.42 -17.69
CA LYS A 190 -15.23 -3.74 -17.98
C LYS A 190 -16.18 -3.29 -16.86
N ASN A 191 -15.67 -3.17 -15.66
CA ASN A 191 -16.42 -2.74 -14.46
C ASN A 191 -16.14 -1.27 -14.10
N GLY A 192 -15.57 -0.50 -15.03
CA GLY A 192 -15.28 0.91 -14.87
C GLY A 192 -13.95 1.22 -14.16
N GLY A 193 -13.10 0.21 -13.91
CA GLY A 193 -11.76 0.39 -13.37
C GLY A 193 -10.75 0.84 -14.42
N LEU A 194 -9.54 1.19 -13.99
CA LEU A 194 -8.44 1.58 -14.88
C LEU A 194 -7.67 0.38 -15.44
N GLY A 195 -7.72 -0.78 -14.80
CA GLY A 195 -7.12 -2.01 -15.28
C GLY A 195 -5.66 -2.23 -14.87
N PHE A 196 -5.13 -1.52 -13.89
CA PHE A 196 -3.83 -1.86 -13.29
C PHE A 196 -3.91 -3.17 -12.49
N ASP A 197 -2.78 -3.84 -12.34
CA ASP A 197 -2.67 -5.03 -11.49
C ASP A 197 -2.46 -4.64 -10.04
N TYR A 198 -1.68 -3.59 -9.80
CA TYR A 198 -1.34 -3.08 -8.46
C TYR A 198 -1.34 -1.57 -8.40
N LYS A 199 -1.45 -1.07 -7.16
CA LYS A 199 -1.33 0.35 -6.83
C LYS A 199 -0.40 0.52 -5.63
N TRP A 200 0.55 1.46 -5.67
CA TRP A 200 1.33 1.84 -4.50
C TRP A 200 0.44 2.39 -3.39
N ASN A 201 0.64 1.95 -2.17
CA ASN A 201 -0.10 2.43 -1.00
C ASN A 201 0.65 3.58 -0.30
N MET A 202 0.56 4.77 -0.89
CA MET A 202 1.19 5.98 -0.33
C MET A 202 0.53 6.38 1.00
N GLY A 203 -0.77 6.15 1.17
CA GLY A 203 -1.49 6.43 2.41
C GLY A 203 -0.94 5.60 3.59
N TRP A 204 -0.78 4.29 3.40
CA TRP A 204 -0.15 3.43 4.40
C TRP A 204 1.27 3.88 4.71
N MET A 205 2.06 4.21 3.69
CA MET A 205 3.44 4.65 3.86
C MET A 205 3.52 5.89 4.77
N ASN A 206 2.74 6.92 4.45
CA ASN A 206 2.73 8.17 5.21
C ASN A 206 2.25 7.95 6.66
N ASP A 207 1.16 7.21 6.85
CA ASP A 207 0.61 6.94 8.19
C ASP A 207 1.60 6.11 9.01
N PHE A 208 2.14 5.04 8.43
CA PHE A 208 3.03 4.16 9.16
C PHE A 208 4.39 4.80 9.47
N LEU A 209 5.00 5.55 8.53
CA LEU A 209 6.22 6.30 8.81
C LEU A 209 5.96 7.39 9.87
N GLY A 210 4.85 8.12 9.76
CA GLY A 210 4.46 9.09 10.77
C GLY A 210 4.34 8.50 12.17
N TYR A 211 3.78 7.28 12.30
CA TYR A 211 3.76 6.54 13.56
C TYR A 211 5.16 6.12 14.03
N MET A 212 5.98 5.58 13.12
CA MET A 212 7.31 5.08 13.48
C MET A 212 8.29 6.18 13.86
N GLU A 213 8.13 7.39 13.33
CA GLU A 213 8.93 8.58 13.67
C GLU A 213 8.62 9.14 15.08
N GLN A 214 7.45 8.78 15.65
CA GLN A 214 7.11 9.20 17.01
C GLN A 214 8.03 8.53 18.03
N ASP A 215 8.44 9.31 19.07
CA ASP A 215 9.03 8.70 20.24
C ASP A 215 8.08 7.63 20.80
N PRO A 216 8.57 6.41 21.11
CA PRO A 216 7.73 5.30 21.55
C PRO A 216 6.80 5.64 22.74
N TYR A 217 7.19 6.60 23.57
CA TYR A 217 6.36 7.09 24.67
C TYR A 217 5.06 7.77 24.21
N PHE A 218 5.09 8.41 23.03
CA PHE A 218 3.93 9.12 22.47
C PHE A 218 3.14 8.30 21.45
N ARG A 219 3.64 7.16 21.03
CA ARG A 219 3.00 6.30 20.00
C ARG A 219 1.59 5.87 20.38
N CYS A 220 1.28 5.76 21.67
CA CYS A 220 -0.07 5.45 22.14
C CYS A 220 -1.14 6.44 21.63
N HIS A 221 -0.76 7.70 21.38
CA HIS A 221 -1.65 8.73 20.83
C HIS A 221 -1.80 8.65 19.30
N HIS A 222 -0.94 7.89 18.64
CA HIS A 222 -0.88 7.70 17.18
C HIS A 222 -1.23 6.26 16.75
N TYR A 223 -1.69 5.44 17.67
CA TYR A 223 -1.92 4.01 17.44
C TYR A 223 -2.90 3.70 16.29
N ASN A 224 -3.85 4.61 16.01
CA ASN A 224 -4.75 4.50 14.88
C ASN A 224 -4.02 4.52 13.51
N GLU A 225 -2.83 5.09 13.42
CA GLU A 225 -2.02 5.14 12.19
C GLU A 225 -1.51 3.74 11.80
N LEU A 226 -1.37 2.82 12.77
CA LEU A 226 -1.10 1.40 12.49
C LEU A 226 -2.28 0.64 11.91
N THR A 227 -3.51 1.02 12.29
CA THR A 227 -4.71 0.21 12.02
C THR A 227 -5.57 0.77 10.91
N PHE A 228 -5.44 2.06 10.60
CA PHE A 228 -6.29 2.78 9.65
C PHE A 228 -6.25 2.19 8.24
N SER A 229 -5.08 1.77 7.78
CA SER A 229 -4.90 1.18 6.45
C SER A 229 -5.78 -0.06 6.22
N MET A 230 -6.11 -0.81 7.27
CA MET A 230 -6.97 -1.99 7.15
C MET A 230 -8.42 -1.67 6.81
N ILE A 231 -8.86 -0.42 6.97
CA ILE A 231 -10.20 0.02 6.57
C ILE A 231 -10.36 -0.04 5.05
N TYR A 232 -9.28 0.25 4.31
CA TYR A 232 -9.28 0.30 2.85
C TYR A 232 -8.36 -0.74 2.18
N ALA A 233 -7.67 -1.60 2.95
CA ALA A 233 -6.67 -2.54 2.46
C ALA A 233 -7.15 -3.46 1.32
N TYR A 234 -8.47 -3.66 1.19
CA TYR A 234 -9.08 -4.51 0.17
C TYR A 234 -9.84 -3.73 -0.91
N SER A 235 -9.71 -2.40 -0.93
CA SER A 235 -10.32 -1.56 -1.97
C SER A 235 -9.55 -1.64 -3.30
N GLU A 236 -8.24 -1.88 -3.21
CA GLU A 236 -7.31 -2.02 -4.34
C GLU A 236 -6.30 -3.14 -4.06
N ASN A 237 -5.59 -3.58 -5.09
CA ASN A 237 -4.45 -4.49 -4.93
C ASN A 237 -3.20 -3.67 -4.59
N PHE A 238 -2.96 -3.45 -3.31
CA PHE A 238 -1.89 -2.57 -2.87
C PHE A 238 -0.50 -3.23 -2.87
N VAL A 239 0.51 -2.40 -3.20
CA VAL A 239 1.92 -2.61 -2.87
C VAL A 239 2.28 -1.67 -1.73
N LEU A 240 2.72 -2.19 -0.61
CA LEU A 240 3.27 -1.41 0.49
C LEU A 240 4.70 -0.99 0.10
N VAL A 241 4.95 0.30 0.12
CA VAL A 241 6.21 0.86 -0.37
C VAL A 241 6.89 1.68 0.72
N PHE A 242 8.22 1.61 0.76
CA PHE A 242 9.06 2.66 1.31
C PHE A 242 9.80 3.30 0.14
N SER A 243 9.15 4.32 -0.43
CA SER A 243 9.57 4.97 -1.66
C SER A 243 10.92 5.67 -1.53
N HIS A 244 11.62 5.81 -2.67
CA HIS A 244 12.80 6.64 -2.80
C HIS A 244 12.54 8.11 -2.39
N ASP A 245 11.34 8.62 -2.63
CA ASP A 245 10.94 9.99 -2.27
C ASP A 245 10.97 10.26 -0.77
N GLU A 246 10.96 9.21 0.07
CA GLU A 246 10.99 9.33 1.52
C GLU A 246 12.40 9.38 2.10
N VAL A 247 13.44 9.22 1.28
CA VAL A 247 14.84 9.18 1.73
C VAL A 247 15.72 10.20 1.01
N VAL A 248 15.15 11.34 0.62
CA VAL A 248 15.80 12.44 -0.12
C VAL A 248 15.32 13.80 0.39
N HIS A 249 15.99 14.85 -0.02
CA HIS A 249 15.59 16.27 0.18
C HIS A 249 15.39 16.68 1.64
N GLY A 250 16.24 16.20 2.54
CA GLY A 250 16.23 16.55 3.97
C GLY A 250 15.22 15.75 4.78
N LYS A 251 14.63 14.68 4.21
CA LYS A 251 13.72 13.77 4.93
C LYS A 251 14.46 12.75 5.81
N GLY A 252 15.76 12.54 5.60
CA GLY A 252 16.59 11.53 6.26
C GLY A 252 16.41 10.11 5.70
N SER A 253 17.36 9.23 5.99
CA SER A 253 17.22 7.80 5.67
C SER A 253 16.21 7.12 6.59
N LEU A 254 15.70 5.91 6.23
CA LEU A 254 14.71 5.22 7.06
C LEU A 254 15.21 4.97 8.49
N VAL A 255 16.47 4.58 8.66
CA VAL A 255 17.04 4.36 9.99
C VAL A 255 17.18 5.65 10.79
N ASN A 256 17.42 6.78 10.11
CA ASN A 256 17.51 8.09 10.77
C ASN A 256 16.15 8.64 11.19
N LYS A 257 15.07 8.23 10.51
CA LYS A 257 13.69 8.52 10.93
C LYS A 257 13.30 7.79 12.20
N MET A 258 13.96 6.66 12.51
CA MET A 258 13.64 5.88 13.70
C MET A 258 14.11 6.59 14.96
N PRO A 259 13.24 6.73 15.99
CA PRO A 259 13.62 7.29 17.27
C PRO A 259 14.54 6.34 18.03
N GLY A 260 15.31 6.90 18.95
CA GLY A 260 16.25 6.15 19.81
C GLY A 260 17.48 6.98 20.11
N GLN A 261 18.07 6.77 21.29
CA GLN A 261 19.31 7.43 21.69
C GLN A 261 20.55 6.68 21.25
N THR A 262 20.39 5.38 20.95
CA THR A 262 21.46 4.51 20.48
C THR A 262 21.14 3.99 19.08
N PHE A 263 22.17 3.50 18.37
CA PHE A 263 21.98 2.82 17.10
C PHE A 263 21.15 1.54 17.26
N GLU A 264 21.35 0.82 18.36
CA GLU A 264 20.61 -0.40 18.68
C GLU A 264 19.09 -0.13 18.76
N ASP A 265 18.69 0.98 19.39
CA ASP A 265 17.27 1.39 19.48
C ASP A 265 16.69 1.71 18.10
N LYS A 266 17.43 2.50 17.28
CA LYS A 266 17.02 2.83 15.90
C LYS A 266 16.87 1.58 15.03
N PHE A 267 17.83 0.67 15.10
CA PHE A 267 17.81 -0.59 14.36
C PHE A 267 16.72 -1.54 14.86
N ALA A 268 16.44 -1.57 16.17
CA ALA A 268 15.32 -2.34 16.70
C ALA A 268 13.97 -1.80 16.18
N ASN A 269 13.77 -0.47 16.19
CA ASN A 269 12.60 0.16 15.58
C ASN A 269 12.47 -0.18 14.09
N LEU A 270 13.57 -0.11 13.33
CA LEU A 270 13.56 -0.41 11.89
C LEU A 270 13.25 -1.90 11.63
N ARG A 271 13.79 -2.82 12.44
CA ARG A 271 13.42 -4.25 12.36
C ARG A 271 11.93 -4.46 12.65
N ALA A 272 11.38 -3.78 13.65
CA ALA A 272 9.95 -3.83 13.95
C ALA A 272 9.11 -3.30 12.78
N ALA A 273 9.54 -2.18 12.16
CA ALA A 273 8.86 -1.61 11.00
C ALA A 273 8.83 -2.59 9.81
N TYR A 274 9.96 -3.16 9.44
CA TYR A 274 10.01 -4.10 8.32
C TYR A 274 9.23 -5.40 8.59
N GLY A 275 9.32 -5.91 9.83
CA GLY A 275 8.58 -7.11 10.20
C GLY A 275 7.06 -6.90 10.17
N PHE A 276 6.57 -5.73 10.61
CA PHE A 276 5.15 -5.36 10.48
C PHE A 276 4.73 -5.22 9.02
N MET A 277 5.53 -4.51 8.20
CA MET A 277 5.31 -4.41 6.75
C MET A 277 5.16 -5.79 6.11
N MET A 278 6.04 -6.74 6.44
CA MET A 278 5.98 -8.11 5.90
C MET A 278 4.73 -8.86 6.32
N GLY A 279 4.24 -8.64 7.55
CA GLY A 279 3.01 -9.25 8.05
C GLY A 279 1.73 -8.59 7.51
N HIS A 280 1.73 -7.31 7.20
CA HIS A 280 0.55 -6.58 6.70
C HIS A 280 0.13 -7.08 5.31
N PRO A 281 -1.18 -7.14 4.95
CA PRO A 281 -1.63 -7.47 3.60
C PRO A 281 -1.06 -6.53 2.52
N GLY A 282 -0.82 -7.07 1.33
CA GLY A 282 -0.26 -6.37 0.17
C GLY A 282 1.16 -6.80 -0.18
N LYS A 283 1.64 -6.47 -1.39
CA LYS A 283 3.02 -6.71 -1.82
C LYS A 283 3.97 -5.72 -1.14
N LYS A 284 5.28 -5.91 -1.26
CA LYS A 284 6.31 -5.17 -0.53
C LYS A 284 7.35 -4.59 -1.46
N LEU A 285 7.75 -3.34 -1.22
CA LEU A 285 8.81 -2.69 -1.96
C LEU A 285 9.71 -1.89 -0.99
N LEU A 286 11.01 -2.18 -1.03
CA LEU A 286 12.06 -1.41 -0.38
C LEU A 286 12.93 -0.74 -1.43
N PHE A 287 13.40 0.46 -1.14
CA PHE A 287 14.37 1.14 -1.99
C PHE A 287 15.81 0.67 -1.68
N MET A 288 16.73 0.78 -2.65
CA MET A 288 18.11 0.36 -2.51
C MET A 288 18.79 1.00 -1.29
N GLY A 289 19.60 0.21 -0.57
CA GLY A 289 20.26 0.62 0.67
C GLY A 289 19.39 0.48 1.93
N GLN A 290 18.05 0.43 1.80
CA GLN A 290 17.17 0.22 2.95
C GLN A 290 17.32 -1.19 3.56
N ASP A 291 17.72 -2.17 2.75
CA ASP A 291 17.94 -3.56 3.19
C ASP A 291 19.09 -3.75 4.17
N PHE A 292 20.04 -2.79 4.23
CA PHE A 292 21.11 -2.78 5.22
C PHE A 292 21.16 -1.49 6.06
N ALA A 293 20.07 -0.70 6.04
CA ALA A 293 19.91 0.52 6.82
C ALA A 293 20.97 1.59 6.47
N GLN A 294 21.10 1.94 5.19
CA GLN A 294 21.93 3.07 4.75
C GLN A 294 21.68 4.30 5.62
N MET A 295 22.76 4.98 6.02
CA MET A 295 22.71 6.08 6.99
C MET A 295 22.39 7.42 6.34
N ASP A 296 22.97 7.70 5.18
CA ASP A 296 22.74 8.94 4.46
C ASP A 296 21.49 8.83 3.56
N GLU A 297 20.93 9.99 3.24
CA GLU A 297 19.90 10.08 2.19
C GLU A 297 20.47 9.56 0.87
N TRP A 298 19.58 9.07 0.01
CA TRP A 298 19.98 8.72 -1.33
C TRP A 298 20.51 9.95 -2.09
N ASN A 299 21.65 9.75 -2.77
CA ASN A 299 22.30 10.75 -3.58
C ASN A 299 22.64 10.13 -4.94
N GLU A 300 22.02 10.64 -6.01
CA GLU A 300 22.21 10.16 -7.38
C GLU A 300 23.66 10.33 -7.89
N ASN A 301 24.43 11.20 -7.26
CA ASN A 301 25.84 11.44 -7.61
C ASN A 301 26.83 10.53 -6.88
N ALA A 302 26.34 9.62 -6.04
CA ALA A 302 27.15 8.73 -5.23
C ALA A 302 26.65 7.28 -5.29
N SER A 303 27.55 6.34 -5.07
CA SER A 303 27.17 4.96 -4.80
C SER A 303 26.46 4.86 -3.45
N ILE A 304 25.59 3.86 -3.27
CA ILE A 304 25.10 3.55 -1.93
C ILE A 304 26.26 3.12 -1.01
N GLU A 305 26.08 3.28 0.30
CA GLU A 305 27.13 3.16 1.31
C GLU A 305 27.52 1.69 1.59
N TRP A 306 28.03 0.97 0.57
CA TRP A 306 28.40 -0.45 0.70
C TRP A 306 29.40 -0.73 1.82
N GLU A 307 30.23 0.23 2.20
CA GLU A 307 31.18 0.17 3.31
C GLU A 307 30.52 -0.04 4.66
N LEU A 308 29.25 0.33 4.83
CA LEU A 308 28.51 0.08 6.06
C LEU A 308 28.39 -1.42 6.38
N LEU A 309 28.44 -2.28 5.35
CA LEU A 309 28.39 -3.73 5.54
C LEU A 309 29.58 -4.33 6.29
N GLN A 310 30.66 -3.59 6.48
CA GLN A 310 31.77 -4.00 7.36
C GLN A 310 31.41 -3.91 8.85
N TYR A 311 30.36 -3.15 9.21
CA TYR A 311 29.89 -3.01 10.58
C TYR A 311 28.82 -4.06 10.88
N PRO A 312 28.94 -4.80 12.01
CA PRO A 312 28.02 -5.91 12.32
C PRO A 312 26.53 -5.53 12.27
N ILE A 313 26.16 -4.35 12.77
CA ILE A 313 24.76 -3.92 12.87
C ILE A 313 24.10 -3.81 11.49
N HIS A 314 24.82 -3.33 10.47
CA HIS A 314 24.32 -3.22 9.09
C HIS A 314 24.28 -4.57 8.37
N SER A 315 25.31 -5.41 8.54
CA SER A 315 25.32 -6.76 7.97
C SER A 315 24.23 -7.64 8.60
N GLN A 316 23.95 -7.47 9.91
CA GLN A 316 22.85 -8.12 10.61
C GLN A 316 21.47 -7.63 10.12
N MET A 317 21.33 -6.35 9.80
CA MET A 317 20.10 -5.83 9.19
C MET A 317 19.89 -6.43 7.79
N LYS A 318 20.94 -6.53 6.97
CA LYS A 318 20.85 -7.19 5.67
C LYS A 318 20.43 -8.66 5.79
N GLU A 319 20.99 -9.39 6.75
CA GLU A 319 20.56 -10.77 7.05
C GLU A 319 19.12 -10.82 7.52
N TYR A 320 18.68 -9.84 8.32
CA TYR A 320 17.28 -9.72 8.75
C TYR A 320 16.32 -9.55 7.57
N VAL A 321 16.58 -8.63 6.65
CA VAL A 321 15.74 -8.40 5.46
C VAL A 321 15.76 -9.63 4.55
N LYS A 322 16.90 -10.28 4.38
CA LYS A 322 17.00 -11.55 3.64
C LYS A 322 16.10 -12.63 4.24
N GLU A 323 16.16 -12.81 5.55
CA GLU A 323 15.30 -13.80 6.24
C GLU A 323 13.81 -13.43 6.20
N LEU A 324 13.47 -12.13 6.22
CA LEU A 324 12.10 -11.67 5.99
C LEU A 324 11.60 -12.03 4.59
N ASN A 325 12.43 -11.85 3.56
CA ASN A 325 12.10 -12.24 2.20
C ASN A 325 11.92 -13.75 2.06
N HIS A 326 12.73 -14.56 2.76
CA HIS A 326 12.54 -16.01 2.83
C HIS A 326 11.26 -16.38 3.58
N LEU A 327 10.97 -15.73 4.70
CA LEU A 327 9.72 -15.91 5.42
C LEU A 327 8.52 -15.63 4.50
N TYR A 328 8.54 -14.50 3.78
CA TYR A 328 7.45 -14.11 2.88
C TYR A 328 7.23 -15.13 1.77
N THR A 329 8.29 -15.56 1.09
CA THR A 329 8.20 -16.47 -0.06
C THR A 329 7.91 -17.92 0.34
N SER A 330 8.30 -18.34 1.56
CA SER A 330 8.13 -19.70 2.06
C SER A 330 6.78 -19.96 2.72
N HIS A 331 6.04 -18.90 3.09
CA HIS A 331 4.79 -19.03 3.84
C HIS A 331 3.59 -18.50 3.03
N PRO A 332 2.81 -19.42 2.38
CA PRO A 332 1.64 -19.06 1.58
C PRO A 332 0.62 -18.16 2.30
N ALA A 333 0.53 -18.24 3.62
CA ALA A 333 -0.33 -17.37 4.42
C ALA A 333 -0.02 -15.87 4.22
N LEU A 334 1.19 -15.50 3.79
CA LEU A 334 1.61 -14.12 3.62
C LEU A 334 1.26 -13.52 2.25
N TYR A 335 0.91 -14.35 1.25
CA TYR A 335 0.66 -13.83 -0.11
C TYR A 335 -0.55 -14.44 -0.84
N GLN A 336 -1.03 -15.65 -0.48
CA GLN A 336 -2.12 -16.30 -1.22
C GLN A 336 -3.44 -15.54 -1.18
N LYS A 337 -3.71 -14.85 -0.06
CA LYS A 337 -4.97 -14.12 0.18
C LYS A 337 -4.72 -12.66 0.54
N ASP A 338 -3.69 -12.05 -0.06
CA ASP A 338 -3.33 -10.66 0.23
C ASP A 338 -4.49 -9.68 -0.03
N TYR A 339 -5.32 -9.97 -1.02
CA TYR A 339 -6.41 -9.11 -1.47
C TYR A 339 -7.79 -9.67 -1.14
N GLN A 340 -7.86 -10.57 -0.16
CA GLN A 340 -9.09 -11.20 0.32
C GLN A 340 -9.21 -10.98 1.83
N THR A 341 -10.39 -10.58 2.30
CA THR A 341 -10.65 -10.32 3.72
C THR A 341 -10.36 -11.52 4.62
N GLU A 342 -10.52 -12.74 4.08
CA GLU A 342 -10.24 -14.00 4.79
C GLU A 342 -8.75 -14.24 5.05
N GLY A 343 -7.87 -13.49 4.38
CA GLY A 343 -6.40 -13.57 4.53
C GLY A 343 -5.85 -12.91 5.78
N PHE A 344 -6.68 -12.12 6.48
CA PHE A 344 -6.25 -11.35 7.65
C PHE A 344 -7.33 -11.33 8.74
N GLU A 345 -6.91 -11.36 10.00
CA GLU A 345 -7.80 -11.21 11.15
C GLU A 345 -7.06 -10.53 12.30
N TRP A 346 -7.64 -9.46 12.84
CA TRP A 346 -7.15 -8.89 14.08
C TRP A 346 -7.35 -9.85 15.26
N ILE A 347 -6.33 -10.03 16.07
CA ILE A 347 -6.40 -10.65 17.39
C ILE A 347 -6.53 -9.55 18.45
N ASN A 348 -5.56 -8.63 18.47
CA ASN A 348 -5.59 -7.46 19.33
C ASN A 348 -5.14 -6.23 18.52
N CYS A 349 -6.01 -5.24 18.40
CA CYS A 349 -5.73 -3.95 17.76
C CYS A 349 -6.21 -2.78 18.64
N MET A 350 -6.38 -3.01 19.94
CA MET A 350 -6.92 -2.02 20.90
C MET A 350 -5.94 -1.70 22.04
N ASP A 351 -4.76 -2.29 22.04
CA ASP A 351 -3.77 -2.12 23.10
C ASP A 351 -2.81 -0.95 22.81
N ALA A 352 -3.42 0.23 22.69
CA ALA A 352 -2.67 1.46 22.45
C ALA A 352 -1.77 1.84 23.65
N ALA A 353 -2.15 1.45 24.85
CA ALA A 353 -1.39 1.80 26.06
C ALA A 353 0.00 1.15 26.07
N ASP A 354 0.09 -0.10 25.66
CA ASP A 354 1.34 -0.85 25.57
C ASP A 354 1.95 -0.84 24.17
N ASN A 355 1.30 -0.21 23.17
CA ASN A 355 1.69 -0.21 21.75
C ASN A 355 1.88 -1.63 21.18
N ILE A 356 1.03 -2.57 21.61
CA ILE A 356 1.04 -3.95 21.14
C ILE A 356 -0.06 -4.15 20.12
N ILE A 357 0.25 -4.86 19.05
CA ILE A 357 -0.72 -5.28 18.04
C ILE A 357 -0.52 -6.75 17.69
N ALA A 358 -1.62 -7.49 17.55
CA ALA A 358 -1.56 -8.91 17.18
C ALA A 358 -2.60 -9.22 16.09
N PHE A 359 -2.19 -10.02 15.11
CA PHE A 359 -3.06 -10.40 14.00
C PHE A 359 -2.67 -11.74 13.39
N LEU A 360 -3.60 -12.32 12.65
CA LEU A 360 -3.39 -13.54 11.89
C LEU A 360 -3.22 -13.25 10.42
N ARG A 361 -2.35 -14.02 9.78
CA ARG A 361 -2.32 -14.19 8.33
C ARG A 361 -2.75 -15.61 8.00
N ARG A 362 -3.65 -15.73 7.02
CA ARG A 362 -4.27 -17.00 6.65
C ARG A 362 -4.04 -17.31 5.18
N GLY A 363 -3.45 -18.48 4.92
CA GLY A 363 -3.42 -19.11 3.59
C GLY A 363 -4.58 -20.10 3.42
N ALA A 364 -4.43 -21.02 2.46
CA ALA A 364 -5.36 -22.12 2.26
C ALA A 364 -5.27 -23.16 3.37
N ASP A 365 -4.04 -23.53 3.76
CA ASP A 365 -3.75 -24.60 4.71
C ASP A 365 -2.81 -24.15 5.84
N GLU A 366 -2.52 -22.85 5.94
CA GLU A 366 -1.58 -22.28 6.89
C GLU A 366 -2.17 -21.08 7.61
N THR A 367 -1.85 -20.95 8.90
CA THR A 367 -2.15 -19.76 9.70
C THR A 367 -0.89 -19.34 10.45
N LEU A 368 -0.55 -18.06 10.36
CA LEU A 368 0.52 -17.42 11.11
C LEU A 368 -0.06 -16.38 12.07
N LEU A 369 0.48 -16.32 13.27
CA LEU A 369 0.19 -15.28 14.25
C LEU A 369 1.38 -14.32 14.33
N PHE A 370 1.13 -13.04 14.10
CA PHE A 370 2.05 -11.95 14.32
C PHE A 370 1.72 -11.26 15.64
N VAL A 371 2.74 -10.99 16.45
CA VAL A 371 2.63 -10.18 17.66
C VAL A 371 3.74 -9.15 17.63
N CYS A 372 3.36 -7.87 17.60
CA CYS A 372 4.27 -6.74 17.42
C CYS A 372 4.23 -5.86 18.67
N ASN A 373 5.41 -5.45 19.14
CA ASN A 373 5.60 -4.50 20.22
C ASN A 373 6.34 -3.28 19.70
N PHE A 374 5.71 -2.13 19.70
CA PHE A 374 6.30 -0.86 19.28
C PHE A 374 6.74 0.02 20.46
N ALA A 375 6.76 -0.55 21.69
CA ALA A 375 7.28 0.09 22.88
C ALA A 375 8.64 -0.49 23.30
N PRO A 376 9.49 0.28 24.01
CA PRO A 376 10.78 -0.18 24.51
C PRO A 376 10.66 -1.04 25.77
N GLN A 377 9.48 -1.59 26.04
CA GLN A 377 9.19 -2.40 27.22
C GLN A 377 9.23 -3.90 26.87
N LEU A 378 9.97 -4.68 27.70
CA LEU A 378 9.96 -6.14 27.63
C LEU A 378 8.70 -6.70 28.31
N HIS A 379 7.97 -7.54 27.62
CA HIS A 379 6.88 -8.33 28.20
C HIS A 379 7.34 -9.78 28.44
N GLU A 380 7.73 -10.09 29.66
CA GLU A 380 8.21 -11.44 30.06
C GLU A 380 7.11 -12.51 29.92
N LYS A 381 5.85 -12.12 30.11
CA LYS A 381 4.67 -13.01 30.12
C LYS A 381 3.46 -12.28 29.54
N LEU A 382 3.46 -12.08 28.23
CA LEU A 382 2.29 -11.57 27.53
C LEU A 382 1.35 -12.73 27.20
N THR A 383 0.08 -12.60 27.56
CA THR A 383 -0.96 -13.55 27.15
C THR A 383 -1.65 -12.99 25.89
N VAL A 384 -1.75 -13.81 24.85
CA VAL A 384 -2.33 -13.42 23.55
C VAL A 384 -3.38 -14.44 23.15
N GLY A 385 -4.53 -13.97 22.70
CA GLY A 385 -5.60 -14.80 22.17
C GLY A 385 -5.17 -15.55 20.89
N VAL A 386 -5.65 -16.79 20.72
CA VAL A 386 -5.30 -17.60 19.55
C VAL A 386 -6.53 -18.28 18.93
N PRO A 387 -6.53 -18.53 17.60
CA PRO A 387 -7.72 -18.93 16.86
C PRO A 387 -8.29 -20.29 17.22
N PHE A 388 -7.49 -21.21 17.76
CA PHE A 388 -7.90 -22.57 18.05
C PHE A 388 -7.01 -23.23 19.13
N LYS A 389 -7.50 -24.34 19.70
CA LYS A 389 -6.70 -25.22 20.54
C LYS A 389 -5.59 -25.84 19.71
N GLY A 390 -4.33 -25.59 20.04
CA GLY A 390 -3.24 -26.00 19.18
C GLY A 390 -1.85 -25.81 19.77
N LYS A 391 -0.88 -25.97 18.89
CA LYS A 391 0.54 -25.74 19.14
C LYS A 391 1.01 -24.56 18.31
N TYR A 392 1.82 -23.70 18.93
CA TYR A 392 2.30 -22.44 18.38
C TYR A 392 3.82 -22.42 18.48
N LYS A 393 4.50 -22.49 17.33
CA LYS A 393 5.96 -22.48 17.23
C LYS A 393 6.41 -21.14 16.71
N GLU A 394 7.27 -20.43 17.46
CA GLU A 394 7.93 -19.24 16.93
C GLU A 394 8.83 -19.66 15.76
N ILE A 395 8.60 -19.06 14.61
CA ILE A 395 9.35 -19.33 13.37
C ILE A 395 10.21 -18.14 12.96
N PHE A 396 9.90 -16.95 13.48
CA PHE A 396 10.64 -15.73 13.23
C PHE A 396 10.53 -14.79 14.44
N ASN A 397 11.63 -14.10 14.76
CA ASN A 397 11.68 -13.11 15.83
C ASN A 397 12.72 -12.05 15.48
N SER A 398 12.29 -10.78 15.44
CA SER A 398 13.15 -9.65 15.07
C SER A 398 14.25 -9.35 16.09
N ASP A 399 14.12 -9.85 17.32
CA ASP A 399 15.08 -9.67 18.41
C ASP A 399 16.08 -10.83 18.54
N ALA A 400 16.12 -11.75 17.56
CA ALA A 400 17.13 -12.80 17.55
C ALA A 400 18.53 -12.21 17.44
N GLU A 401 19.52 -12.79 18.18
CA GLU A 401 20.91 -12.31 18.22
C GLU A 401 21.56 -12.22 16.83
N LYS A 402 21.21 -13.15 15.92
CA LYS A 402 21.71 -13.13 14.53
C LYS A 402 21.33 -11.87 13.75
N PHE A 403 20.32 -11.14 14.20
CA PHE A 403 19.86 -9.88 13.62
C PHE A 403 20.29 -8.64 14.43
N GLY A 404 21.16 -8.82 15.43
CA GLY A 404 21.58 -7.75 16.33
C GLY A 404 20.57 -7.45 17.43
N GLY A 405 19.65 -8.36 17.71
CA GLY A 405 18.72 -8.27 18.82
C GLY A 405 19.31 -8.79 20.14
N SER A 406 18.56 -8.65 21.23
CA SER A 406 18.97 -9.05 22.58
C SER A 406 18.68 -10.52 22.92
N GLY A 407 18.13 -11.29 21.98
CA GLY A 407 17.83 -12.71 22.12
C GLY A 407 16.59 -13.03 22.95
N LYS A 408 15.63 -12.10 23.07
CA LYS A 408 14.33 -12.34 23.75
C LYS A 408 13.39 -13.10 22.82
N VAL A 409 13.61 -14.41 22.71
CA VAL A 409 12.92 -15.33 21.79
C VAL A 409 12.13 -16.41 22.54
N ASN A 410 11.20 -17.10 21.86
CA ASN A 410 10.41 -18.21 22.40
C ASN A 410 10.87 -19.56 21.81
N PRO A 411 11.99 -20.16 22.28
CA PRO A 411 12.57 -21.34 21.65
C PRO A 411 11.71 -22.59 21.81
N ARG A 412 10.81 -22.62 22.82
CA ARG A 412 9.93 -23.76 23.09
C ARG A 412 8.57 -23.54 22.45
N MET A 413 8.08 -24.57 21.79
CA MET A 413 6.70 -24.62 21.28
C MET A 413 5.70 -24.34 22.42
N LYS A 414 4.77 -23.43 22.18
CA LYS A 414 3.69 -23.11 23.11
C LYS A 414 2.49 -23.99 22.81
N SER A 415 1.81 -24.46 23.85
CA SER A 415 0.50 -25.10 23.74
C SER A 415 -0.55 -24.11 24.22
N SER A 416 -1.65 -23.99 23.50
CA SER A 416 -2.75 -23.14 23.94
C SER A 416 -3.40 -23.66 25.20
N LYS A 417 -3.92 -22.76 26.00
CA LYS A 417 -4.77 -23.00 27.14
C LYS A 417 -6.20 -22.58 26.82
N ALA A 418 -7.18 -23.21 27.42
CA ALA A 418 -8.59 -22.81 27.35
C ALA A 418 -8.84 -21.64 28.33
N GLU A 419 -8.19 -20.53 28.06
CA GLU A 419 -8.29 -19.28 28.82
C GLU A 419 -8.65 -18.18 27.80
N GLU A 420 -9.76 -17.50 28.03
CA GLU A 420 -10.24 -16.44 27.13
C GLU A 420 -9.27 -15.25 27.15
N CYS A 421 -8.86 -14.79 25.97
CA CYS A 421 -8.06 -13.60 25.78
C CYS A 421 -8.32 -13.01 24.40
N ASP A 422 -8.35 -11.68 24.28
CA ASP A 422 -8.55 -10.96 23.02
C ASP A 422 -9.82 -11.43 22.25
N GLY A 423 -10.87 -11.83 22.97
CA GLY A 423 -12.10 -12.37 22.39
C GLY A 423 -11.95 -13.76 21.75
N LYS A 424 -10.88 -14.50 22.07
CA LYS A 424 -10.65 -15.89 21.67
C LYS A 424 -10.78 -16.82 22.87
N GLU A 425 -11.37 -18.01 22.66
CA GLU A 425 -11.54 -19.03 23.71
C GLU A 425 -10.22 -19.65 24.21
N ASN A 426 -9.16 -19.49 23.41
CA ASN A 426 -7.85 -20.06 23.70
C ASN A 426 -6.78 -18.96 23.68
N SER A 427 -5.75 -19.11 24.49
CA SER A 427 -4.62 -18.19 24.56
C SER A 427 -3.28 -18.93 24.69
N ILE A 428 -2.20 -18.23 24.39
CA ILE A 428 -0.82 -18.64 24.67
C ILE A 428 -0.12 -17.55 25.48
N THR A 429 0.87 -17.95 26.30
CA THR A 429 1.74 -17.00 27.01
C THR A 429 3.12 -17.00 26.38
N ILE A 430 3.57 -15.83 25.92
CA ILE A 430 4.85 -15.62 25.22
C ILE A 430 5.69 -14.58 25.95
N GLN A 431 6.99 -14.59 25.64
CA GLN A 431 7.86 -13.43 25.87
C GLN A 431 7.83 -12.59 24.61
N LEU A 432 7.70 -11.26 24.75
CA LEU A 432 7.72 -10.33 23.62
C LEU A 432 8.79 -9.25 23.86
N ALA A 433 9.74 -9.19 22.95
CA ALA A 433 10.88 -8.29 23.03
C ALA A 433 10.45 -6.80 22.93
N PRO A 434 11.23 -5.88 23.51
CA PRO A 434 11.09 -4.45 23.22
C PRO A 434 11.28 -4.18 21.74
N LEU A 435 10.50 -3.28 21.16
CA LEU A 435 10.61 -2.87 19.74
C LEU A 435 10.77 -4.09 18.82
N GLY A 436 9.95 -5.13 19.06
CA GLY A 436 10.15 -6.43 18.43
C GLY A 436 8.89 -7.08 17.88
N ILE A 437 9.10 -8.00 16.96
CA ILE A 437 8.05 -8.79 16.32
C ILE A 437 8.35 -10.27 16.47
N SER A 438 7.33 -11.02 16.91
CA SER A 438 7.35 -12.48 16.96
C SER A 438 6.30 -13.04 15.99
N VAL A 439 6.69 -14.04 15.20
CA VAL A 439 5.81 -14.73 14.25
C VAL A 439 5.72 -16.20 14.64
N PHE A 440 4.49 -16.69 14.81
CA PHE A 440 4.23 -18.07 15.18
C PHE A 440 3.50 -18.82 14.07
N SER A 441 3.98 -20.02 13.75
CA SER A 441 3.22 -21.00 12.97
C SER A 441 2.20 -21.68 13.89
N CYS A 442 0.93 -21.71 13.46
CA CYS A 442 -0.20 -22.17 14.24
C CYS A 442 -0.65 -23.56 13.74
N THR A 443 -0.57 -24.60 14.59
CA THR A 443 -0.97 -25.96 14.24
C THR A 443 -2.09 -26.44 15.17
N PRO A 444 -3.32 -26.72 14.66
CA PRO A 444 -4.39 -27.25 15.49
C PRO A 444 -4.07 -28.65 16.02
N THR A 445 -4.50 -28.96 17.25
CA THR A 445 -4.33 -30.30 17.85
C THR A 445 -5.35 -31.30 17.33
N GLU A 446 -6.48 -30.83 16.81
CA GLU A 446 -7.48 -31.64 16.12
C GLU A 446 -7.69 -31.02 14.73
N PRO A 447 -7.70 -31.82 13.64
CA PRO A 447 -7.98 -31.25 12.33
C PRO A 447 -9.39 -30.67 12.35
N GLU A 448 -9.53 -29.40 11.93
CA GLU A 448 -10.84 -28.81 11.65
C GLU A 448 -11.61 -29.78 10.76
N LYS A 449 -12.80 -30.20 11.21
CA LYS A 449 -13.70 -30.96 10.33
C LYS A 449 -14.06 -30.04 9.18
N LYS A 450 -13.40 -30.24 8.03
CA LYS A 450 -13.78 -29.55 6.78
C LYS A 450 -15.27 -29.79 6.60
N GLU A 451 -16.09 -28.79 6.77
CA GLU A 451 -17.51 -28.85 6.39
C GLU A 451 -17.55 -29.25 4.91
N LYS A 452 -18.04 -30.46 4.67
CA LYS A 452 -18.25 -30.91 3.30
C LYS A 452 -19.25 -29.95 2.67
N PRO A 453 -18.95 -29.38 1.49
CA PRO A 453 -19.91 -28.54 0.80
C PRO A 453 -21.21 -29.31 0.68
N ALA A 454 -22.31 -28.69 1.12
CA ALA A 454 -23.63 -29.27 1.08
C ALA A 454 -23.92 -29.79 -0.34
N LYS A 455 -24.10 -31.09 -0.46
CA LYS A 455 -24.44 -31.72 -1.74
C LYS A 455 -25.77 -31.12 -2.21
N THR A 456 -25.73 -30.26 -3.19
CA THR A 456 -26.90 -29.83 -3.94
C THR A 456 -27.57 -31.06 -4.53
N LYS A 457 -28.70 -31.46 -3.95
CA LYS A 457 -29.54 -32.50 -4.54
C LYS A 457 -30.02 -32.00 -5.89
N LYS A 458 -29.54 -32.62 -6.95
CA LYS A 458 -30.16 -32.50 -8.28
C LYS A 458 -31.58 -33.05 -8.18
N THR A 459 -32.56 -32.18 -8.21
CA THR A 459 -33.98 -32.52 -8.42
C THR A 459 -34.17 -32.72 -9.92
N THR A 460 -34.35 -33.95 -10.33
CA THR A 460 -34.89 -34.32 -11.64
C THR A 460 -36.36 -33.94 -11.69
N HIS A 461 -36.69 -33.06 -12.64
CA HIS A 461 -38.08 -32.75 -12.96
C HIS A 461 -38.80 -33.96 -13.53
N SER A 462 -39.89 -34.37 -12.88
CA SER A 462 -40.97 -35.12 -13.48
C SER A 462 -42.24 -34.30 -13.33
N THR A 463 -42.78 -33.91 -14.46
CA THR A 463 -44.04 -33.21 -14.62
C THR A 463 -45.22 -34.11 -14.26
N LYS A 464 -46.09 -33.72 -13.32
CA LYS A 464 -47.52 -34.05 -13.36
C LYS A 464 -48.33 -32.98 -12.60
N ASN A 465 -49.30 -32.42 -13.33
CA ASN A 465 -50.35 -31.55 -12.86
C ASN A 465 -51.16 -32.15 -11.71
N VAL A 466 -51.66 -31.31 -10.78
CA VAL A 466 -53.06 -31.23 -10.33
C VAL A 466 -53.26 -30.13 -9.27
N LYS A 467 -54.10 -29.18 -9.60
CA LYS A 467 -55.04 -28.30 -8.89
C LYS A 467 -54.90 -27.94 -7.40
N GLU A 468 -55.01 -26.62 -7.24
CA GLU A 468 -55.53 -25.78 -6.15
C GLU A 468 -56.17 -26.44 -4.93
N LYS A 469 -55.76 -25.97 -3.75
CA LYS A 469 -56.69 -25.45 -2.71
C LYS A 469 -55.90 -24.57 -1.73
N ALA A 470 -56.48 -23.40 -1.49
CA ALA A 470 -56.05 -22.41 -0.52
C ALA A 470 -56.40 -22.84 0.91
N GLU A 471 -55.49 -22.59 1.88
CA GLU A 471 -55.85 -22.27 3.26
C GLU A 471 -54.71 -21.50 3.97
N LYS A 472 -55.14 -20.62 4.85
CA LYS A 472 -54.42 -19.55 5.54
C LYS A 472 -53.66 -20.01 6.81
N PRO A 473 -53.03 -19.12 7.57
CA PRO A 473 -51.59 -19.23 7.93
C PRO A 473 -51.37 -19.61 9.40
N ALA A 474 -50.21 -20.19 9.71
CA ALA A 474 -49.76 -20.41 11.06
C ALA A 474 -48.41 -19.70 11.34
N GLU A 475 -48.30 -19.25 12.55
CA GLU A 475 -47.43 -18.30 13.22
C GLU A 475 -45.93 -18.41 12.98
N LYS A 476 -45.29 -17.23 13.05
CA LYS A 476 -43.84 -16.99 13.04
C LYS A 476 -43.16 -17.40 14.34
N PRO A 477 -41.97 -17.98 14.35
CA PRO A 477 -41.09 -17.90 15.50
C PRO A 477 -40.25 -16.63 15.46
N ALA A 478 -39.93 -16.15 16.67
CA ALA A 478 -39.44 -14.84 17.04
C ALA A 478 -38.07 -14.44 16.41
N LYS A 479 -38.00 -13.17 16.05
CA LYS A 479 -36.78 -12.45 15.69
C LYS A 479 -35.82 -12.33 16.87
N ARG A 480 -34.60 -12.82 16.73
CA ARG A 480 -33.41 -12.31 17.43
C ARG A 480 -32.37 -12.05 16.36
N ASN A 481 -32.07 -10.75 16.13
CA ASN A 481 -30.86 -10.14 15.52
C ASN A 481 -31.18 -8.85 14.76
N ALA A 482 -32.08 -8.01 15.31
CA ALA A 482 -32.38 -6.69 14.72
C ALA A 482 -31.40 -5.55 15.08
N PRO A 483 -30.63 -5.55 16.21
CA PRO A 483 -29.77 -4.42 16.55
C PRO A 483 -28.45 -4.39 15.74
N ALA A 484 -27.83 -5.52 15.45
CA ALA A 484 -26.52 -5.54 14.79
C ALA A 484 -26.57 -5.09 13.32
N LYS A 485 -27.57 -5.53 12.56
CA LYS A 485 -27.73 -5.11 11.15
C LYS A 485 -28.13 -3.65 10.99
N LYS A 486 -28.85 -3.08 11.95
CA LYS A 486 -29.20 -1.66 11.93
C LYS A 486 -27.98 -0.80 12.22
N ALA A 487 -27.16 -1.17 13.19
CA ALA A 487 -25.92 -0.47 13.53
C ALA A 487 -24.88 -0.53 12.40
N GLU A 488 -24.80 -1.65 11.67
CA GLU A 488 -23.91 -1.81 10.52
C GLU A 488 -24.39 -0.99 9.30
N ALA A 489 -25.70 -0.91 9.08
CA ALA A 489 -26.30 -0.05 8.05
C ALA A 489 -26.16 1.44 8.40
N ASP A 490 -26.34 1.82 9.68
CA ASP A 490 -26.16 3.18 10.16
C ASP A 490 -24.68 3.60 10.03
N LEU A 491 -23.72 2.72 10.33
CA LEU A 491 -22.28 2.95 10.15
C LEU A 491 -21.91 3.13 8.67
N GLN A 492 -22.42 2.28 7.78
CA GLN A 492 -22.18 2.41 6.33
C GLN A 492 -22.79 3.71 5.78
N SER A 493 -23.96 4.13 6.26
CA SER A 493 -24.56 5.40 5.89
C SER A 493 -23.72 6.60 6.34
N MET A 494 -23.19 6.56 7.57
CA MET A 494 -22.34 7.61 8.13
C MET A 494 -20.97 7.67 7.44
N MET A 495 -20.41 6.53 7.03
CA MET A 495 -19.17 6.47 6.24
C MET A 495 -19.38 7.02 4.82
N ALA A 496 -20.53 6.77 4.21
CA ALA A 496 -20.90 7.36 2.91
C ALA A 496 -21.11 8.88 3.02
N GLU A 497 -21.67 9.35 4.13
CA GLU A 497 -21.85 10.78 4.41
C GLU A 497 -20.52 11.48 4.67
N ALA A 498 -19.57 10.84 5.39
CA ALA A 498 -18.21 11.32 5.56
C ALA A 498 -17.45 11.37 4.22
N ALA A 499 -17.55 10.33 3.41
CA ALA A 499 -16.96 10.31 2.07
C ALA A 499 -17.54 11.39 1.14
N ALA A 500 -18.84 11.70 1.28
CA ALA A 500 -19.48 12.78 0.53
C ALA A 500 -19.02 14.19 0.99
N VAL A 501 -18.60 14.34 2.26
CA VAL A 501 -17.99 15.57 2.78
C VAL A 501 -16.56 15.72 2.24
N PHE A 502 -15.80 14.63 2.10
CA PHE A 502 -14.48 14.62 1.48
C PHE A 502 -14.51 14.89 -0.04
N ASN A 503 -15.58 14.44 -0.72
CA ASN A 503 -15.81 14.72 -2.15
C ASN A 503 -16.52 16.08 -2.36
N GLY A 504 -16.23 17.05 -1.53
CA GLY A 504 -16.87 18.32 -1.30
C GLY A 504 -17.50 19.01 -2.52
N LYS A 505 -18.63 19.65 -2.32
CA LYS A 505 -19.19 20.60 -3.27
C LYS A 505 -18.22 21.76 -3.47
N ALA A 506 -17.84 22.02 -4.70
CA ALA A 506 -17.00 23.16 -5.04
C ALA A 506 -17.54 24.46 -4.40
N GLY A 507 -16.73 25.09 -3.50
CA GLY A 507 -17.08 26.32 -2.80
C GLY A 507 -17.25 26.22 -1.27
N GLU A 508 -17.10 25.06 -0.68
CA GLU A 508 -17.15 24.91 0.80
C GLU A 508 -15.77 25.21 1.41
N THR A 509 -15.73 26.07 2.43
CA THR A 509 -14.46 26.39 3.13
C THR A 509 -14.03 25.21 4.00
N ALA A 510 -12.72 25.03 4.18
CA ALA A 510 -12.15 23.99 5.05
C ALA A 510 -12.72 24.01 6.49
N ALA A 511 -13.09 25.21 6.99
CA ALA A 511 -13.74 25.37 8.29
C ALA A 511 -15.15 24.75 8.33
N ALA A 512 -15.95 24.91 7.28
CA ALA A 512 -17.30 24.33 7.21
C ALA A 512 -17.25 22.80 7.06
N ALA A 513 -16.28 22.28 6.31
CA ALA A 513 -16.04 20.84 6.20
C ALA A 513 -15.57 20.24 7.53
N ALA A 514 -14.70 20.94 8.29
CA ALA A 514 -14.23 20.54 9.61
C ALA A 514 -15.37 20.50 10.64
N GLU A 515 -16.29 21.48 10.61
CA GLU A 515 -17.44 21.54 11.50
C GLU A 515 -18.45 20.40 11.24
N ARG A 516 -18.68 20.05 9.96
CA ARG A 516 -19.50 18.89 9.57
C ARG A 516 -18.88 17.57 9.99
N LEU A 517 -17.56 17.43 9.84
CA LEU A 517 -16.82 16.24 10.29
C LEU A 517 -16.83 16.10 11.82
N ALA A 518 -16.76 17.20 12.56
CA ALA A 518 -16.92 17.21 14.00
C ALA A 518 -18.33 16.73 14.42
N GLY A 519 -19.38 17.20 13.74
CA GLY A 519 -20.75 16.75 13.98
C GLY A 519 -20.99 15.25 13.65
N ILE A 520 -20.28 14.71 12.63
CA ILE A 520 -20.30 13.27 12.33
C ILE A 520 -19.54 12.48 13.40
N SER A 521 -18.41 13.03 13.90
CA SER A 521 -17.63 12.45 14.99
C SER A 521 -18.44 12.34 16.29
N ASP A 522 -19.23 13.35 16.60
CA ASP A 522 -20.10 13.36 17.79
C ASP A 522 -21.22 12.32 17.70
N LYS A 523 -21.88 12.21 16.54
CA LYS A 523 -22.85 11.15 16.25
C LYS A 523 -22.24 9.75 16.31
N LEU A 524 -21.00 9.59 15.84
CA LEU A 524 -20.25 8.35 15.96
C LEU A 524 -19.89 8.03 17.41
N ALA A 525 -19.58 9.05 18.22
CA ALA A 525 -19.32 8.89 19.65
C ALA A 525 -20.58 8.45 20.42
N GLU A 526 -21.77 8.98 20.07
CA GLU A 526 -23.04 8.53 20.62
C GLU A 526 -23.41 7.10 20.20
N ALA A 527 -23.18 6.75 18.93
CA ALA A 527 -23.36 5.37 18.43
C ALA A 527 -22.39 4.39 19.11
N LYS A 528 -21.20 4.87 19.54
CA LYS A 528 -20.16 4.12 20.24
C LYS A 528 -20.59 3.65 21.62
N ALA A 529 -21.42 4.42 22.33
CA ALA A 529 -21.98 4.05 23.64
C ALA A 529 -22.88 2.79 23.56
N GLY A 530 -23.32 2.41 22.35
CA GLY A 530 -24.13 1.21 22.09
C GLY A 530 -23.39 0.03 21.43
N LEU A 531 -22.14 0.20 21.05
CA LEU A 531 -21.35 -0.80 20.33
C LEU A 531 -19.96 -0.93 20.97
N SER A 532 -19.76 -1.89 21.84
CA SER A 532 -18.43 -2.23 22.35
C SER A 532 -17.52 -2.67 21.20
N SER A 533 -16.37 -1.98 21.07
CA SER A 533 -15.18 -2.34 20.30
C SER A 533 -15.26 -2.31 18.77
N LYS A 534 -15.11 -1.16 18.09
CA LYS A 534 -14.52 -1.02 16.71
C LYS A 534 -14.79 0.34 16.05
N ILE A 535 -14.61 1.47 16.73
CA ILE A 535 -14.82 2.78 16.09
C ILE A 535 -13.59 3.67 16.20
N ILE A 536 -13.07 4.08 15.04
CA ILE A 536 -11.95 5.00 14.86
C ILE A 536 -12.50 6.43 14.78
N SER A 537 -11.85 7.38 15.47
CA SER A 537 -12.26 8.79 15.45
C SER A 537 -11.93 9.46 14.11
N LEU A 538 -12.91 10.04 13.45
CA LEU A 538 -12.74 10.83 12.21
C LEU A 538 -12.07 12.20 12.45
N SER A 539 -11.89 12.62 13.69
CA SER A 539 -11.31 13.92 14.03
C SER A 539 -9.82 14.06 13.65
N SER A 540 -9.09 12.94 13.54
CA SER A 540 -7.69 12.93 13.08
C SER A 540 -7.56 13.24 11.58
N ILE A 541 -8.56 12.88 10.78
CA ILE A 541 -8.59 13.11 9.32
C ILE A 541 -8.77 14.60 9.02
N ALA A 542 -9.66 15.27 9.74
CA ALA A 542 -9.91 16.71 9.57
C ALA A 542 -8.70 17.58 9.93
N ARG A 543 -7.94 17.20 10.97
CA ARG A 543 -6.75 17.97 11.41
C ARG A 543 -5.56 17.86 10.44
N ARG A 544 -5.45 16.79 9.66
CA ARG A 544 -4.37 16.64 8.67
C ARG A 544 -4.58 17.50 7.42
N GLN A 545 -5.80 17.68 6.95
CA GLN A 545 -6.08 18.56 5.82
C GLN A 545 -5.87 20.05 6.18
N THR A 546 -6.23 20.47 7.39
CA THR A 546 -5.94 21.83 7.87
C THR A 546 -4.45 22.07 8.15
N GLY A 547 -3.68 21.04 8.52
CA GLY A 547 -2.24 21.13 8.76
C GLY A 547 -1.41 21.23 7.46
N LEU A 548 -1.90 20.70 6.35
CA LEU A 548 -1.25 20.80 5.04
C LEU A 548 -1.37 22.22 4.45
N GLU A 549 -2.49 22.92 4.69
CA GLU A 549 -2.67 24.31 4.25
C GLU A 549 -1.82 25.30 5.07
N GLU A 550 -1.65 25.10 6.38
CA GLU A 550 -0.79 25.95 7.21
C GLU A 550 0.72 25.80 6.91
N GLY A 551 1.13 24.66 6.40
CA GLY A 551 2.53 24.40 6.00
C GLY A 551 2.94 25.08 4.70
N LEU A 552 2.01 25.33 3.79
CA LEU A 552 2.26 25.99 2.50
C LEU A 552 2.39 27.52 2.64
N ASP A 553 1.60 28.16 3.51
CA ASP A 553 1.66 29.61 3.71
C ASP A 553 2.94 30.09 4.44
N LYS A 554 3.65 29.23 5.17
CA LYS A 554 4.88 29.61 5.88
C LYS A 554 6.16 29.54 5.02
N LYS A 555 6.12 28.92 3.84
CA LYS A 555 7.31 28.84 2.94
C LYS A 555 7.37 29.92 1.84
N VAL A 556 6.30 30.67 1.61
CA VAL A 556 6.26 31.73 0.58
C VAL A 556 6.73 33.09 1.12
N GLY A 557 7.12 33.21 2.38
CA GLY A 557 7.48 34.48 3.04
C GLY A 557 8.96 34.72 3.29
N LYS A 558 9.91 33.99 2.68
CA LYS A 558 11.34 34.34 2.74
C LYS A 558 12.06 33.86 1.48
N GLU A 559 12.40 34.84 0.62
CA GLU A 559 13.20 34.92 -0.60
C GLU A 559 12.48 34.62 -1.90
#